data_b5a21cdc71bfc7588bba7d11a40c42e4
#
_entry.id   b5a21cdc71bfc7588bba7d11a40c42e4
#
_cell.length_a   1.000
_cell.length_b   1.000
_cell.length_c   1.000
_cell.angle_alpha   90.00
_cell.angle_beta   90.00
_cell.angle_gamma   90.00
#
_symmetry.space_group_name_H-M   'P 1'
#
loop_
_entity.id
_entity.type
_entity.pdbx_description
1 polymer ?
#
loop_
_entity_poly.entity_id
_entity_poly.type
_entity_poly.pdbx_seq_one_letter_code
_entity_poly.pdbx_strand_id
1 'polypeptide(L)' 'LSFYPMDQNLYLEIVEHYLDKANMPFNDEVRAESLRWCQMRGQRSGRAAYQFSKHWIGLNALKDLSNN' A
#
# COMPACT_ATOMS: atom_id res chain seq x y z
N LEU A 1 -27.88 -3.69 -8.51
CA LEU A 1 -26.62 -3.86 -7.82
C LEU A 1 -25.56 -3.02 -8.47
N SER A 2 -25.00 -2.14 -7.71
CA SER A 2 -23.96 -1.31 -8.25
C SER A 2 -22.64 -1.70 -7.61
N PHE A 3 -21.61 -1.69 -8.43
CA PHE A 3 -20.27 -1.91 -7.95
C PHE A 3 -19.66 -0.56 -7.62
N TYR A 4 -19.31 -0.38 -6.39
CA TYR A 4 -18.61 0.81 -6.01
C TYR A 4 -17.13 0.57 -6.03
N PRO A 5 -16.35 1.50 -6.54
CA PRO A 5 -14.92 1.40 -6.33
C PRO A 5 -14.67 1.41 -4.82
N MET A 6 -13.65 0.70 -4.41
CA MET A 6 -13.30 0.64 -3.01
C MET A 6 -13.05 2.05 -2.49
N ASP A 7 -13.60 2.36 -1.33
CA ASP A 7 -13.40 3.64 -0.70
C ASP A 7 -11.92 3.84 -0.40
N GLN A 8 -11.46 5.07 -0.55
CA GLN A 8 -10.06 5.41 -0.29
C GLN A 8 -9.66 5.02 1.14
N ASN A 9 -10.53 5.29 2.09
CA ASN A 9 -10.24 4.97 3.48
C ASN A 9 -10.08 3.46 3.68
N LEU A 10 -10.92 2.67 3.05
CA LEU A 10 -10.83 1.23 3.16
C LEU A 10 -9.55 0.72 2.51
N TYR A 11 -9.21 1.27 1.35
CA TYR A 11 -7.97 0.91 0.67
C TYR A 11 -6.76 1.17 1.58
N LEU A 12 -6.74 2.33 2.20
CA LEU A 12 -5.64 2.68 3.09
C LEU A 12 -5.61 1.80 4.35
N GLU A 13 -6.77 1.42 4.87
CA GLU A 13 -6.83 0.50 5.99
C GLU A 13 -6.20 -0.85 5.65
N ILE A 14 -6.47 -1.34 4.45
CA ILE A 14 -5.90 -2.62 4.01
C ILE A 14 -4.39 -2.51 3.90
N VAL A 15 -3.90 -1.42 3.32
CA VAL A 15 -2.46 -1.19 3.21
C VAL A 15 -1.84 -1.15 4.60
N GLU A 16 -2.45 -0.42 5.50
CA GLU A 16 -1.95 -0.29 6.86
C GLU A 16 -1.90 -1.67 7.55
N HIS A 17 -2.93 -2.46 7.34
CA HIS A 17 -3.00 -3.79 7.93
C HIS A 17 -1.83 -4.67 7.48
N TYR A 18 -1.54 -4.66 6.19
CA TYR A 18 -0.42 -5.46 5.67
C TYR A 18 0.92 -4.94 6.17
N LEU A 19 1.07 -3.63 6.25
CA LEU A 19 2.32 -3.05 6.74
C LEU A 19 2.50 -3.33 8.22
N ASP A 20 1.42 -3.30 8.98
CA ASP A 20 1.48 -3.61 10.41
C ASP A 20 1.96 -5.04 10.62
N LYS A 21 1.50 -5.97 9.79
CA LYS A 21 1.95 -7.35 9.88
C LYS A 21 3.45 -7.48 9.62
N ALA A 22 4.00 -6.58 8.85
CA ALA A 22 5.42 -6.59 8.53
C ALA A 22 6.22 -5.69 9.46
N ASN A 23 5.59 -5.16 10.51
CA ASN A 23 6.22 -4.25 11.46
C ASN A 23 6.74 -2.98 10.80
N MET A 24 6.01 -2.48 9.82
CA MET A 24 6.38 -1.26 9.12
C MET A 24 5.44 -0.13 9.48
N PRO A 25 5.96 1.08 9.63
CA PRO A 25 5.11 2.22 9.97
C PRO A 25 4.25 2.65 8.78
N PHE A 26 3.05 3.10 9.08
CA PHE A 26 2.18 3.73 8.10
C PHE A 26 2.23 5.23 8.33
N ASN A 27 2.89 5.95 7.43
CA ASN A 27 3.06 7.39 7.56
C ASN A 27 2.54 8.09 6.32
N ASP A 28 2.71 9.42 6.27
CA ASP A 28 2.20 10.21 5.15
C ASP A 28 2.84 9.80 3.83
N GLU A 29 4.08 9.42 3.87
CA GLU A 29 4.78 8.98 2.66
C GLU A 29 4.14 7.72 2.09
N VAL A 30 3.88 6.74 2.95
CA VAL A 30 3.24 5.50 2.53
C VAL A 30 1.84 5.80 1.98
N ARG A 31 1.12 6.67 2.66
CA ARG A 31 -0.22 7.03 2.23
C ARG A 31 -0.20 7.62 0.83
N ALA A 32 0.68 8.58 0.61
CA ALA A 32 0.78 9.23 -0.68
C ALA A 32 1.18 8.25 -1.77
N GLU A 33 2.15 7.40 -1.48
CA GLU A 33 2.63 6.42 -2.47
C GLU A 33 1.57 5.38 -2.78
N SER A 34 0.81 4.94 -1.78
CA SER A 34 -0.24 3.96 -2.02
C SER A 34 -1.36 4.53 -2.88
N LEU A 35 -1.72 5.78 -2.66
CA LEU A 35 -2.73 6.44 -3.48
C LEU A 35 -2.24 6.62 -4.91
N ARG A 36 -0.99 6.99 -5.06
CA ARG A 36 -0.38 7.14 -6.38
C ARG A 36 -0.38 5.82 -7.12
N TRP A 37 -0.08 4.73 -6.40
CA TRP A 37 -0.06 3.39 -6.97
C TRP A 37 -1.42 3.03 -7.56
N CYS A 38 -2.49 3.26 -6.80
CA CYS A 38 -3.82 2.90 -7.29
C CYS A 38 -4.27 3.82 -8.42
N GLN A 39 -3.85 5.08 -8.41
CA GLN A 39 -4.15 5.99 -9.51
C GLN A 39 -3.50 5.55 -10.81
N MET A 40 -2.25 5.14 -10.72
CA MET A 40 -1.53 4.69 -11.91
C MET A 40 -2.15 3.45 -12.52
N ARG A 41 -2.71 2.58 -11.68
CA ARG A 41 -3.32 1.36 -12.16
C ARG A 41 -4.79 1.52 -12.48
N GLY A 42 -5.36 2.66 -12.12
CA GLY A 42 -6.75 2.94 -12.42
C GLY A 42 -7.74 2.13 -11.62
N GLN A 43 -7.31 1.54 -10.52
CA GLN A 43 -8.25 0.77 -9.70
C GLN A 43 -7.82 0.78 -8.24
N ARG A 44 -8.85 0.79 -7.39
CA ARG A 44 -8.69 0.65 -5.96
C ARG A 44 -9.34 -0.67 -5.57
N SER A 45 -8.56 -1.60 -5.07
CA SER A 45 -9.09 -2.90 -4.68
C SER A 45 -8.18 -3.49 -3.61
N GLY A 46 -8.68 -4.54 -2.94
CA GLY A 46 -7.88 -5.24 -1.96
C GLY A 46 -6.60 -5.81 -2.56
N ARG A 47 -6.71 -6.25 -3.81
CA ARG A 47 -5.55 -6.80 -4.51
C ARG A 47 -4.51 -5.72 -4.77
N ALA A 48 -4.94 -4.53 -5.17
CA ALA A 48 -4.02 -3.44 -5.39
C ALA A 48 -3.32 -3.04 -4.09
N ALA A 49 -4.07 -3.00 -2.99
CA ALA A 49 -3.49 -2.71 -1.69
C ALA A 49 -2.45 -3.75 -1.30
N TYR A 50 -2.76 -5.02 -1.52
CA TYR A 50 -1.84 -6.10 -1.21
C TYR A 50 -0.56 -5.98 -2.04
N GLN A 51 -0.70 -5.76 -3.34
CA GLN A 51 0.44 -5.66 -4.23
C GLN A 51 1.32 -4.46 -3.88
N PHE A 52 0.69 -3.34 -3.56
CA PHE A 52 1.46 -2.18 -3.13
C PHE A 52 2.22 -2.46 -1.85
N SER A 53 1.55 -3.11 -0.89
CA SER A 53 2.19 -3.40 0.39
C SER A 53 3.41 -4.29 0.21
N LYS A 54 3.28 -5.32 -0.61
CA LYS A 54 4.41 -6.21 -0.90
C LYS A 54 5.56 -5.45 -1.54
N HIS A 55 5.22 -4.59 -2.50
CA HIS A 55 6.23 -3.80 -3.20
C HIS A 55 6.95 -2.87 -2.23
N TRP A 56 6.19 -2.20 -1.38
CA TRP A 56 6.75 -1.26 -0.42
C TRP A 56 7.67 -1.96 0.58
N ILE A 57 7.22 -3.10 1.09
CA ILE A 57 8.03 -3.88 2.03
C ILE A 57 9.33 -4.30 1.37
N GLY A 58 9.26 -4.76 0.14
CA GLY A 58 10.45 -5.17 -0.61
C GLY A 58 11.43 -4.03 -0.82
N LEU A 59 10.91 -2.84 -1.17
CA LEU A 59 11.77 -1.68 -1.36
C LEU A 59 12.50 -1.31 -0.07
N ASN A 60 11.79 -1.36 1.05
CA ASN A 60 12.41 -1.01 2.32
C ASN A 60 13.42 -2.05 2.76
N ALA A 61 13.17 -3.31 2.46
CA ALA A 61 14.14 -4.36 2.75
C ALA A 61 15.42 -4.15 1.96
N LEU A 62 15.29 -3.77 0.69
CA LEU A 62 16.45 -3.48 -0.15
C LEU A 62 17.22 -2.27 0.36
N LYS A 63 16.51 -1.26 0.82
CA LYS A 63 17.14 -0.08 1.39
C LYS A 63 17.98 -0.44 2.61
N ASP A 64 17.43 -1.30 3.46
CA ASP A 64 18.15 -1.74 4.65
C ASP A 64 19.44 -2.45 4.27
N LEU A 65 19.37 -3.29 3.25
CA LEU A 65 20.54 -4.01 2.79
C LEU A 65 21.57 -3.10 2.18
N SER A 66 21.14 -2.06 1.47
CA SER A 66 22.08 -1.15 0.83
C SER A 66 22.70 -0.16 1.79
N ASN A 67 22.13 0.01 2.96
CA ASN A 67 22.63 0.95 3.94
C ASN A 67 23.79 0.43 4.78
N ASN A 68 24.24 -0.74 4.49
CA ASN A 68 25.40 -1.28 5.22
C ASN A 68 26.71 -0.95 4.53
#